data_017d31f3f77aa85e48661b694a10a07a
#
_entry.id   017d31f3f77aa85e48661b694a10a07a
#
_cell.length_a   1.000
_cell.length_b   1.000
_cell.length_c   1.000
_cell.angle_alpha   90.00
_cell.angle_beta   90.00
_cell.angle_gamma   90.00
#
_symmetry.space_group_name_H-M   'P 1'
#
loop_
_entity.id
_entity.type
_entity.pdbx_description
1 polymer ?
#
loop_
_entity_poly.entity_id
_entity_poly.type
_entity_poly.pdbx_seq_one_letter_code
_entity_poly.pdbx_strand_id
1 'polypeptide(L)'
;PTDLLPHSETDTFIEDVTELREIAKDLPYDFWVVLVGDTITEEALPTYETWLMDVEGVSQKGEKGDNGWAKWLRQWTGEENRHGDVLNKYLYLSGRVNMREVEVTTQHLINDGFDIGTGTDPYKNFVYTSFQELATYVSHNRVAQMAKKFGDKKLFKMCNLIAGDEMRHHLAYSEFVDQIFKVDPSEMMLAFQYMMKQKIVMPAHFLRESGQKISSAFEQFSDSAQRIGVYTATDYVEIMQKLIDKWEIDKIGGLTRSEERRVGKECLR
;
A
#
# COMPACT_ATOMS: atom_id res chain seq x y z
N PRO A 1 -8.60 16.11 7.50
CA PRO A 1 -9.88 15.42 7.24
C PRO A 1 -11.05 16.36 7.18
N THR A 2 -11.17 17.32 8.13
CA THR A 2 -12.31 18.25 8.22
C THR A 2 -12.53 19.11 6.96
N ASP A 3 -11.45 19.40 6.21
CA ASP A 3 -11.53 20.17 4.95
C ASP A 3 -11.88 19.33 3.72
N LEU A 4 -11.91 18.00 3.87
CA LEU A 4 -12.11 17.06 2.76
C LEU A 4 -13.49 16.44 2.73
N LEU A 5 -14.12 16.29 3.89
CA LEU A 5 -15.41 15.64 4.06
C LEU A 5 -16.41 16.55 4.79
N PRO A 6 -17.72 16.30 4.63
CA PRO A 6 -18.74 16.97 5.42
C PRO A 6 -18.44 16.84 6.91
N HIS A 7 -18.52 17.95 7.65
CA HIS A 7 -18.22 18.01 9.08
C HIS A 7 -19.48 18.33 9.88
N SER A 8 -19.77 17.52 10.89
CA SER A 8 -21.03 17.60 11.66
C SER A 8 -21.28 18.93 12.40
N GLU A 9 -20.24 19.74 12.57
CA GLU A 9 -20.34 21.05 13.22
C GLU A 9 -20.62 22.19 12.24
N THR A 10 -20.70 21.91 10.92
CA THR A 10 -21.05 22.92 9.92
C THR A 10 -22.56 23.02 9.72
N ASP A 11 -23.07 24.22 9.49
CA ASP A 11 -24.51 24.45 9.21
C ASP A 11 -24.93 23.75 7.91
N THR A 12 -24.00 23.44 7.00
CA THR A 12 -24.25 22.79 5.70
C THR A 12 -24.08 21.27 5.73
N PHE A 13 -23.87 20.66 6.91
CA PHE A 13 -23.55 19.23 7.02
C PHE A 13 -24.56 18.33 6.30
N ILE A 14 -25.84 18.56 6.50
CA ILE A 14 -26.93 17.72 5.93
C ILE A 14 -26.94 17.85 4.41
N GLU A 15 -26.82 19.09 3.90
CA GLU A 15 -26.78 19.38 2.48
C GLU A 15 -25.53 18.73 1.83
N ASP A 16 -24.38 18.89 2.45
CA ASP A 16 -23.11 18.32 1.97
C ASP A 16 -23.11 16.79 1.94
N VAL A 17 -23.70 16.13 2.96
CA VAL A 17 -23.89 14.67 2.99
C VAL A 17 -24.88 14.23 1.93
N THR A 18 -25.97 15.00 1.73
CA THR A 18 -26.96 14.68 0.72
C THR A 18 -26.36 14.76 -0.67
N GLU A 19 -25.60 15.81 -0.99
CA GLU A 19 -24.87 15.93 -2.25
C GLU A 19 -23.90 14.76 -2.47
N LEU A 20 -23.09 14.42 -1.45
CA LEU A 20 -22.16 13.28 -1.52
C LEU A 20 -22.90 11.99 -1.84
N ARG A 21 -24.02 11.73 -1.18
CA ARG A 21 -24.83 10.51 -1.39
C ARG A 21 -25.46 10.45 -2.77
N GLU A 22 -25.91 11.59 -3.32
CA GLU A 22 -26.44 11.61 -4.69
C GLU A 22 -25.35 11.25 -5.71
N ILE A 23 -24.16 11.83 -5.62
CA ILE A 23 -23.02 11.50 -6.48
C ILE A 23 -22.61 10.02 -6.32
N ALA A 24 -22.57 9.52 -5.09
CA ALA A 24 -22.21 8.16 -4.76
C ALA A 24 -23.12 7.09 -5.40
N LYS A 25 -24.36 7.44 -5.79
CA LYS A 25 -25.27 6.52 -6.49
C LYS A 25 -24.79 6.14 -7.89
N ASP A 26 -24.07 7.03 -8.55
CA ASP A 26 -23.63 6.86 -9.93
C ASP A 26 -22.32 6.09 -10.05
N LEU A 27 -21.62 5.84 -8.93
CA LEU A 27 -20.40 5.07 -8.92
C LEU A 27 -20.68 3.58 -9.18
N PRO A 28 -19.95 2.91 -10.10
CA PRO A 28 -20.20 1.52 -10.44
C PRO A 28 -19.88 0.57 -9.29
N TYR A 29 -20.49 -0.62 -9.30
CA TYR A 29 -20.30 -1.61 -8.25
C TYR A 29 -18.82 -2.02 -8.08
N ASP A 30 -18.10 -2.30 -9.17
CA ASP A 30 -16.68 -2.64 -9.11
C ASP A 30 -15.81 -1.54 -8.47
N PHE A 31 -16.21 -0.28 -8.63
CA PHE A 31 -15.53 0.83 -7.95
C PHE A 31 -15.69 0.75 -6.43
N TRP A 32 -16.90 0.41 -5.94
CA TRP A 32 -17.11 0.20 -4.51
C TRP A 32 -16.33 -0.99 -3.95
N VAL A 33 -16.23 -2.08 -4.71
CA VAL A 33 -15.42 -3.25 -4.31
C VAL A 33 -13.97 -2.84 -4.12
N VAL A 34 -13.41 -2.07 -5.05
CA VAL A 34 -12.04 -1.57 -4.97
C VAL A 34 -11.87 -0.60 -3.80
N LEU A 35 -12.74 0.40 -3.67
CA LEU A 35 -12.62 1.40 -2.61
C LEU A 35 -12.76 0.78 -1.20
N VAL A 36 -13.62 -0.22 -1.04
CA VAL A 36 -13.75 -0.98 0.21
C VAL A 36 -12.47 -1.77 0.50
N GLY A 37 -11.90 -2.45 -0.50
CA GLY A 37 -10.65 -3.19 -0.33
C GLY A 37 -9.48 -2.26 0.03
N ASP A 38 -9.32 -1.14 -0.67
CA ASP A 38 -8.32 -0.12 -0.36
C ASP A 38 -8.52 0.40 1.08
N THR A 39 -9.76 0.72 1.48
CA THR A 39 -10.04 1.20 2.85
C THR A 39 -9.65 0.17 3.91
N ILE A 40 -10.00 -1.10 3.72
CA ILE A 40 -9.67 -2.17 4.68
C ILE A 40 -8.15 -2.33 4.82
N THR A 41 -7.42 -2.28 3.71
CA THR A 41 -5.95 -2.41 3.75
C THR A 41 -5.29 -1.19 4.40
N GLU A 42 -5.79 0.01 4.19
CA GLU A 42 -5.31 1.23 4.86
C GLU A 42 -5.62 1.22 6.38
N GLU A 43 -6.80 0.77 6.78
CA GLU A 43 -7.21 0.66 8.18
C GLU A 43 -6.45 -0.45 8.95
N ALA A 44 -5.86 -1.44 8.25
CA ALA A 44 -5.08 -2.49 8.88
C ALA A 44 -3.65 -2.07 9.28
N LEU A 45 -3.37 -0.78 9.31
CA LEU A 45 -2.09 -0.16 9.67
C LEU A 45 -1.41 -0.73 10.92
N PRO A 46 -2.10 -1.07 12.03
CA PRO A 46 -1.44 -1.63 13.21
C PRO A 46 -0.62 -2.89 12.92
N THR A 47 -1.04 -3.68 11.94
CA THR A 47 -0.33 -4.90 11.55
C THR A 47 0.97 -4.59 10.79
N TYR A 48 0.96 -3.54 9.95
CA TYR A 48 2.14 -3.12 9.18
C TYR A 48 3.15 -2.40 10.06
N GLU A 49 2.69 -1.54 10.96
CA GLU A 49 3.54 -0.86 11.93
C GLU A 49 4.27 -1.87 12.82
N THR A 50 3.54 -2.85 13.36
CA THR A 50 4.13 -3.91 14.20
C THR A 50 5.22 -4.67 13.44
N TRP A 51 4.94 -5.08 12.22
CA TRP A 51 5.90 -5.77 11.36
C TRP A 51 7.14 -4.93 11.07
N LEU A 52 6.99 -3.66 10.66
CA LEU A 52 8.11 -2.76 10.35
C LEU A 52 8.93 -2.38 11.59
N MET A 53 8.29 -2.26 12.76
CA MET A 53 9.01 -1.98 14.01
C MET A 53 9.87 -3.14 14.50
N ASP A 54 9.60 -4.38 14.05
CA ASP A 54 10.41 -5.57 14.35
C ASP A 54 11.64 -5.73 13.43
N VAL A 55 11.76 -4.91 12.39
CA VAL A 55 12.89 -4.95 11.46
C VAL A 55 14.20 -4.62 12.19
N GLU A 56 15.27 -5.37 11.89
CA GLU A 56 16.60 -5.16 12.46
C GLU A 56 17.10 -3.73 12.23
N GLY A 57 17.59 -3.10 13.29
CA GLY A 57 18.05 -1.71 13.26
C GLY A 57 16.97 -0.66 13.47
N VAL A 58 15.69 -1.02 13.44
CA VAL A 58 14.58 -0.11 13.74
C VAL A 58 14.31 -0.10 15.24
N SER A 59 14.03 -1.26 15.86
CA SER A 59 13.87 -1.38 17.29
C SER A 59 15.09 -2.05 17.91
N GLN A 60 16.05 -1.28 18.39
CA GLN A 60 17.17 -1.82 19.17
C GLN A 60 16.72 -2.03 20.63
N LYS A 61 16.85 -3.27 21.11
CA LYS A 61 16.62 -3.57 22.53
C LYS A 61 17.57 -2.74 23.41
N GLY A 62 17.02 -1.81 24.16
CA GLY A 62 17.75 -0.97 25.12
C GLY A 62 17.96 0.48 24.73
N GLU A 63 17.82 0.86 23.47
CA GLU A 63 17.72 2.25 23.06
C GLU A 63 16.24 2.65 22.94
N LYS A 64 15.90 3.85 23.40
CA LYS A 64 14.51 4.36 23.44
C LYS A 64 13.95 4.69 22.04
N GLY A 65 14.15 3.81 21.05
CA GLY A 65 13.55 3.95 19.71
C GLY A 65 13.70 5.35 19.08
N ASP A 66 14.86 6.01 19.28
CA ASP A 66 15.09 7.39 18.86
C ASP A 66 16.08 7.49 17.68
N ASN A 67 16.32 6.37 16.99
CA ASN A 67 17.11 6.37 15.77
C ASN A 67 16.30 6.91 14.57
N GLY A 68 16.98 7.19 13.46
CA GLY A 68 16.37 7.75 12.27
C GLY A 68 15.27 6.88 11.67
N TRP A 69 15.43 5.55 11.71
CA TRP A 69 14.46 4.59 11.19
C TRP A 69 13.17 4.58 12.00
N ALA A 70 13.27 4.54 13.32
CA ALA A 70 12.11 4.61 14.20
C ALA A 70 11.37 5.95 14.09
N LYS A 71 12.09 7.06 13.88
CA LYS A 71 11.48 8.37 13.59
C LYS A 71 10.75 8.37 12.27
N TRP A 72 11.36 7.83 11.23
CA TRP A 72 10.76 7.69 9.90
C TRP A 72 9.45 6.88 9.99
N LEU A 73 9.49 5.69 10.59
CA LEU A 73 8.31 4.84 10.70
C LEU A 73 7.17 5.49 11.48
N ARG A 74 7.46 6.19 12.59
CA ARG A 74 6.39 6.92 13.31
C ARG A 74 5.76 8.05 12.49
N GLN A 75 6.52 8.72 11.64
CA GLN A 75 5.98 9.75 10.75
C GLN A 75 5.17 9.12 9.62
N TRP A 76 5.70 8.07 9.00
CA TRP A 76 5.01 7.27 7.99
C TRP A 76 3.68 6.73 8.55
N THR A 77 3.68 6.05 9.71
CA THR A 77 2.47 5.59 10.39
C THR A 77 1.45 6.71 10.61
N GLY A 78 1.90 7.91 10.99
CA GLY A 78 1.02 9.06 11.16
C GLY A 78 0.40 9.57 9.86
N GLU A 79 1.05 9.37 8.71
CA GLU A 79 0.49 9.66 7.38
C GLU A 79 -0.49 8.57 6.95
N GLU A 80 -0.10 7.30 7.03
CA GLU A 80 -0.94 6.15 6.71
C GLU A 80 -2.25 6.11 7.51
N ASN A 81 -2.18 6.42 8.82
CA ASN A 81 -3.38 6.49 9.65
C ASN A 81 -4.42 7.50 9.12
N ARG A 82 -3.98 8.57 8.45
CA ARG A 82 -4.90 9.53 7.84
C ARG A 82 -5.57 8.99 6.58
N HIS A 83 -4.89 8.09 5.85
CA HIS A 83 -5.44 7.46 4.65
C HIS A 83 -6.64 6.59 5.01
N GLY A 84 -6.46 5.64 5.94
CA GLY A 84 -7.55 4.79 6.43
C GLY A 84 -8.69 5.59 7.02
N ASP A 85 -8.39 6.54 7.93
CA ASP A 85 -9.41 7.37 8.59
C ASP A 85 -10.29 8.17 7.61
N VAL A 86 -9.70 8.76 6.57
CA VAL A 86 -10.47 9.57 5.63
C VAL A 86 -11.29 8.72 4.66
N LEU A 87 -10.75 7.58 4.21
CA LEU A 87 -11.47 6.64 3.35
C LEU A 87 -12.64 5.98 4.09
N ASN A 88 -12.42 5.53 5.32
CA ASN A 88 -13.47 4.96 6.18
C ASN A 88 -14.63 5.95 6.39
N LYS A 89 -14.32 7.20 6.72
CA LYS A 89 -15.34 8.25 6.86
C LYS A 89 -16.10 8.51 5.57
N TYR A 90 -15.42 8.51 4.42
CA TYR A 90 -16.10 8.62 3.13
C TYR A 90 -17.09 7.47 2.91
N LEU A 91 -16.65 6.22 3.13
CA LEU A 91 -17.54 5.05 3.03
C LEU A 91 -18.75 5.17 3.93
N TYR A 92 -18.54 5.56 5.19
CA TYR A 92 -19.62 5.77 6.15
C TYR A 92 -20.63 6.83 5.69
N LEU A 93 -20.15 8.00 5.27
CA LEU A 93 -20.99 9.11 4.85
C LEU A 93 -21.74 8.81 3.54
N SER A 94 -21.14 8.01 2.66
CA SER A 94 -21.77 7.61 1.39
C SER A 94 -23.05 6.80 1.57
N GLY A 95 -23.14 6.03 2.66
CA GLY A 95 -24.26 5.12 2.93
C GLY A 95 -24.38 3.98 1.92
N ARG A 96 -23.32 3.67 1.15
CA ARG A 96 -23.33 2.68 0.05
C ARG A 96 -22.85 1.31 0.47
N VAL A 97 -22.16 1.18 1.59
CA VAL A 97 -21.50 -0.05 2.03
C VAL A 97 -21.96 -0.46 3.43
N ASN A 98 -21.86 -1.75 3.72
CA ASN A 98 -22.11 -2.27 5.06
C ASN A 98 -20.88 -2.04 5.93
N MET A 99 -20.84 -0.94 6.69
CA MET A 99 -19.71 -0.57 7.53
C MET A 99 -19.37 -1.62 8.59
N ARG A 100 -20.38 -2.38 9.09
CA ARG A 100 -20.12 -3.46 10.04
C ARG A 100 -19.22 -4.53 9.42
N GLU A 101 -19.47 -4.92 8.17
CA GLU A 101 -18.66 -5.92 7.47
C GLU A 101 -17.27 -5.36 7.14
N VAL A 102 -17.16 -4.08 6.80
CA VAL A 102 -15.87 -3.39 6.63
C VAL A 102 -15.05 -3.51 7.91
N GLU A 103 -15.61 -3.09 9.05
CA GLU A 103 -14.95 -3.16 10.36
C GLU A 103 -14.54 -4.60 10.74
N VAL A 104 -15.45 -5.57 10.57
CA VAL A 104 -15.16 -6.99 10.87
C VAL A 104 -14.02 -7.51 10.01
N THR A 105 -14.01 -7.20 8.71
CA THR A 105 -12.96 -7.63 7.79
C THR A 105 -11.62 -6.98 8.13
N THR A 106 -11.61 -5.70 8.48
CA THR A 106 -10.42 -4.99 8.95
C THR A 106 -9.85 -5.64 10.23
N GLN A 107 -10.72 -5.94 11.22
CA GLN A 107 -10.29 -6.62 12.44
C GLN A 107 -9.73 -8.02 12.18
N HIS A 108 -10.25 -8.74 11.19
CA HIS A 108 -9.68 -10.02 10.79
C HIS A 108 -8.29 -9.86 10.17
N LEU A 109 -8.09 -8.88 9.31
CA LEU A 109 -6.79 -8.62 8.70
C LEU A 109 -5.74 -8.24 9.77
N ILE A 110 -6.12 -7.39 10.74
CA ILE A 110 -5.26 -7.02 11.86
C ILE A 110 -4.92 -8.25 12.72
N ASN A 111 -5.91 -9.07 13.06
CA ASN A 111 -5.74 -10.24 13.94
C ASN A 111 -4.91 -11.35 13.26
N ASP A 112 -5.05 -11.54 11.96
CA ASP A 112 -4.31 -12.57 11.22
C ASP A 112 -2.83 -12.20 11.07
N GLY A 113 -2.49 -10.93 11.19
CA GLY A 113 -1.15 -10.42 11.01
C GLY A 113 -0.75 -10.29 9.54
N PHE A 114 0.47 -9.80 9.33
CA PHE A 114 1.01 -9.56 8.00
C PHE A 114 2.39 -10.18 7.89
N ASP A 115 2.49 -11.31 7.19
CA ASP A 115 3.76 -12.00 6.93
C ASP A 115 3.94 -12.20 5.43
N ILE A 116 4.91 -11.50 4.88
CA ILE A 116 5.32 -11.57 3.46
C ILE A 116 6.62 -12.34 3.26
N GLY A 117 7.07 -13.04 4.29
CA GLY A 117 8.28 -13.87 4.24
C GLY A 117 9.60 -13.10 4.28
N THR A 118 9.59 -11.82 4.66
CA THR A 118 10.81 -11.00 4.80
C THR A 118 11.48 -11.15 6.17
N GLY A 119 10.75 -11.63 7.17
CA GLY A 119 11.19 -11.67 8.54
C GLY A 119 11.63 -10.28 9.01
N THR A 120 12.72 -10.22 9.79
CA THR A 120 13.31 -8.98 10.32
C THR A 120 14.38 -8.37 9.41
N ASP A 121 14.61 -8.90 8.21
CA ASP A 121 15.66 -8.48 7.28
C ASP A 121 15.32 -7.10 6.67
N PRO A 122 16.09 -6.03 6.97
CA PRO A 122 15.80 -4.68 6.51
C PRO A 122 15.89 -4.55 4.99
N TYR A 123 16.79 -5.28 4.32
CA TYR A 123 16.99 -5.16 2.88
C TYR A 123 15.78 -5.72 2.11
N LYS A 124 15.27 -6.88 2.52
CA LYS A 124 14.04 -7.45 1.94
C LYS A 124 12.84 -6.55 2.19
N ASN A 125 12.73 -6.00 3.40
CA ASN A 125 11.64 -5.10 3.77
C ASN A 125 11.66 -3.83 2.93
N PHE A 126 12.81 -3.21 2.68
CA PHE A 126 12.91 -2.02 1.84
C PHE A 126 12.62 -2.30 0.36
N VAL A 127 13.00 -3.46 -0.17
CA VAL A 127 12.58 -3.86 -1.54
C VAL A 127 11.06 -3.99 -1.59
N TYR A 128 10.46 -4.67 -0.60
CA TYR A 128 9.02 -4.83 -0.53
C TYR A 128 8.29 -3.49 -0.48
N THR A 129 8.64 -2.63 0.49
CA THR A 129 7.97 -1.34 0.67
C THR A 129 8.16 -0.43 -0.54
N SER A 130 9.33 -0.44 -1.19
CA SER A 130 9.53 0.30 -2.45
C SER A 130 8.53 -0.09 -3.53
N PHE A 131 8.20 -1.37 -3.65
CA PHE A 131 7.20 -1.85 -4.60
C PHE A 131 5.78 -1.48 -4.15
N GLN A 132 5.45 -1.78 -2.91
CA GLN A 132 4.11 -1.59 -2.35
C GLN A 132 3.66 -0.14 -2.48
N GLU A 133 4.47 0.81 -2.05
CA GLU A 133 4.14 2.25 -2.09
C GLU A 133 3.89 2.76 -3.53
N LEU A 134 4.61 2.23 -4.51
CA LEU A 134 4.33 2.58 -5.90
C LEU A 134 3.05 1.93 -6.42
N ALA A 135 2.70 0.74 -5.93
CA ALA A 135 1.46 0.07 -6.29
C ALA A 135 0.24 0.80 -5.68
N THR A 136 0.32 1.22 -4.42
CA THR A 136 -0.73 2.01 -3.74
C THR A 136 -0.88 3.40 -4.39
N TYR A 137 0.24 4.07 -4.75
CA TYR A 137 0.19 5.28 -5.56
C TYR A 137 -0.63 5.07 -6.86
N VAL A 138 -0.37 4.01 -7.61
CA VAL A 138 -1.08 3.73 -8.87
C VAL A 138 -2.56 3.52 -8.60
N SER A 139 -2.93 2.74 -7.58
CA SER A 139 -4.32 2.49 -7.19
C SER A 139 -5.02 3.79 -6.83
N HIS A 140 -4.54 4.52 -5.84
CA HIS A 140 -5.19 5.74 -5.37
C HIS A 140 -5.27 6.84 -6.42
N ASN A 141 -4.24 7.00 -7.26
CA ASN A 141 -4.29 7.95 -8.36
C ASN A 141 -5.38 7.61 -9.38
N ARG A 142 -5.55 6.33 -9.72
CA ARG A 142 -6.60 5.90 -10.67
C ARG A 142 -7.98 5.95 -10.06
N VAL A 143 -8.12 5.60 -8.79
CA VAL A 143 -9.38 5.83 -8.03
C VAL A 143 -9.75 7.31 -8.05
N ALA A 144 -8.79 8.21 -7.82
CA ALA A 144 -9.01 9.65 -7.92
C ALA A 144 -9.51 10.06 -9.31
N GLN A 145 -8.85 9.61 -10.38
CA GLN A 145 -9.27 9.97 -11.75
C GLN A 145 -10.68 9.43 -12.07
N MET A 146 -11.02 8.25 -11.58
CA MET A 146 -12.34 7.68 -11.75
C MET A 146 -13.40 8.48 -10.96
N ALA A 147 -13.14 8.82 -9.70
CA ALA A 147 -14.01 9.69 -8.90
C ALA A 147 -14.27 11.01 -9.62
N LYS A 148 -13.22 11.63 -10.20
CA LYS A 148 -13.34 12.84 -11.01
C LYS A 148 -14.27 12.66 -12.22
N LYS A 149 -14.16 11.52 -12.91
CA LYS A 149 -15.00 11.19 -14.08
C LYS A 149 -16.48 11.10 -13.71
N PHE A 150 -16.80 10.61 -12.52
CA PHE A 150 -18.16 10.53 -11.99
C PHE A 150 -18.60 11.79 -11.25
N GLY A 151 -17.79 12.85 -11.21
CA GLY A 151 -18.13 14.12 -10.61
C GLY A 151 -17.89 14.21 -9.11
N ASP A 152 -17.33 13.17 -8.47
CA ASP A 152 -17.00 13.21 -7.06
C ASP A 152 -15.70 13.97 -6.80
N LYS A 153 -15.83 15.26 -6.60
CA LYS A 153 -14.70 16.17 -6.35
C LYS A 153 -14.06 15.93 -4.99
N LYS A 154 -14.83 15.49 -3.99
CA LYS A 154 -14.34 15.23 -2.64
C LYS A 154 -13.46 13.98 -2.65
N LEU A 155 -13.97 12.87 -3.16
CA LEU A 155 -13.21 11.63 -3.30
C LEU A 155 -11.97 11.80 -4.21
N PHE A 156 -12.12 12.53 -5.33
CA PHE A 156 -10.98 12.88 -6.17
C PHE A 156 -9.87 13.58 -5.38
N LYS A 157 -10.22 14.61 -4.59
CA LYS A 157 -9.25 15.36 -3.81
C LYS A 157 -8.56 14.48 -2.76
N MET A 158 -9.35 13.64 -2.06
CA MET A 158 -8.84 12.72 -1.05
C MET A 158 -7.84 11.72 -1.63
N CYS A 159 -8.25 10.93 -2.61
CA CYS A 159 -7.37 9.91 -3.20
C CYS A 159 -6.16 10.52 -3.92
N ASN A 160 -6.26 11.73 -4.46
CA ASN A 160 -5.12 12.43 -5.04
C ASN A 160 -4.10 12.90 -3.98
N LEU A 161 -4.55 13.26 -2.78
CA LEU A 161 -3.64 13.58 -1.65
C LEU A 161 -2.97 12.30 -1.14
N ILE A 162 -3.73 11.21 -0.93
CA ILE A 162 -3.19 9.90 -0.57
C ILE A 162 -2.13 9.48 -1.59
N ALA A 163 -2.45 9.49 -2.87
CA ALA A 163 -1.47 9.17 -3.93
C ALA A 163 -0.20 10.02 -3.86
N GLY A 164 -0.31 11.30 -3.47
CA GLY A 164 0.86 12.15 -3.25
C GLY A 164 1.74 11.69 -2.10
N ASP A 165 1.13 11.21 -1.02
CA ASP A 165 1.84 10.65 0.14
C ASP A 165 2.53 9.33 -0.25
N GLU A 166 1.82 8.39 -0.89
CA GLU A 166 2.35 7.13 -1.40
C GLU A 166 3.56 7.32 -2.32
N MET A 167 3.52 8.31 -3.21
CA MET A 167 4.66 8.64 -4.06
C MET A 167 5.86 9.13 -3.26
N ARG A 168 5.67 9.91 -2.20
CA ARG A 168 6.77 10.34 -1.32
C ARG A 168 7.37 9.17 -0.56
N HIS A 169 6.53 8.26 -0.06
CA HIS A 169 6.96 7.04 0.61
C HIS A 169 7.78 6.15 -0.34
N HIS A 170 7.26 5.91 -1.55
CA HIS A 170 7.98 5.17 -2.60
C HIS A 170 9.36 5.77 -2.90
N LEU A 171 9.44 7.09 -3.10
CA LEU A 171 10.69 7.76 -3.39
C LEU A 171 11.71 7.58 -2.24
N ALA A 172 11.25 7.68 -0.99
CA ALA A 172 12.12 7.48 0.16
C ALA A 172 12.61 6.04 0.26
N TYR A 173 11.71 5.04 0.25
CA TYR A 173 12.10 3.63 0.35
C TYR A 173 12.98 3.18 -0.81
N SER A 174 12.67 3.58 -2.04
CA SER A 174 13.49 3.25 -3.20
C SER A 174 14.86 3.93 -3.20
N GLU A 175 14.98 5.10 -2.57
CA GLU A 175 16.28 5.75 -2.34
C GLU A 175 17.08 5.03 -1.26
N PHE A 176 16.45 4.52 -0.19
CA PHE A 176 17.13 3.70 0.81
C PHE A 176 17.78 2.48 0.16
N VAL A 177 17.07 1.77 -0.70
CA VAL A 177 17.61 0.64 -1.46
C VAL A 177 18.78 1.05 -2.35
N ASP A 178 18.68 2.18 -3.06
CA ASP A 178 19.76 2.71 -3.90
C ASP A 178 21.04 2.99 -3.08
N GLN A 179 20.88 3.58 -1.90
CA GLN A 179 22.02 3.85 -1.02
C GLN A 179 22.64 2.55 -0.44
N ILE A 180 21.81 1.54 -0.14
CA ILE A 180 22.31 0.24 0.32
C ILE A 180 23.10 -0.47 -0.78
N PHE A 181 22.63 -0.43 -2.03
CA PHE A 181 23.41 -0.98 -3.17
C PHE A 181 24.80 -0.37 -3.30
N LYS A 182 24.98 0.91 -2.92
CA LYS A 182 26.29 1.58 -2.96
C LYS A 182 27.26 1.11 -1.87
N VAL A 183 26.74 0.69 -0.71
CA VAL A 183 27.56 0.33 0.46
C VAL A 183 27.65 -1.17 0.70
N ASP A 184 26.62 -1.92 0.31
CA ASP A 184 26.54 -3.39 0.49
C ASP A 184 25.83 -4.06 -0.69
N PRO A 185 26.43 -4.00 -1.90
CA PRO A 185 25.79 -4.49 -3.12
C PRO A 185 25.48 -5.99 -3.09
N SER A 186 26.32 -6.80 -2.43
CA SER A 186 26.16 -8.24 -2.42
C SER A 186 24.95 -8.71 -1.62
N GLU A 187 24.82 -8.26 -0.39
CA GLU A 187 23.68 -8.65 0.47
C GLU A 187 22.37 -8.02 -0.05
N MET A 188 22.43 -6.79 -0.54
CA MET A 188 21.28 -6.15 -1.15
C MET A 188 20.79 -6.90 -2.41
N MET A 189 21.71 -7.39 -3.25
CA MET A 189 21.38 -8.18 -4.41
C MET A 189 20.76 -9.54 -4.05
N LEU A 190 21.21 -10.17 -2.98
CA LEU A 190 20.61 -11.41 -2.46
C LEU A 190 19.18 -11.16 -1.95
N ALA A 191 18.98 -10.08 -1.25
CA ALA A 191 17.64 -9.68 -0.78
C ALA A 191 16.69 -9.39 -1.97
N PHE A 192 17.16 -8.63 -2.96
CA PHE A 192 16.41 -8.36 -4.18
C PHE A 192 16.04 -9.66 -4.92
N GLN A 193 17.03 -10.55 -5.16
CA GLN A 193 16.78 -11.84 -5.80
C GLN A 193 15.76 -12.69 -5.01
N TYR A 194 15.86 -12.69 -3.69
CA TYR A 194 14.91 -13.40 -2.83
C TYR A 194 13.48 -12.87 -3.07
N MET A 195 13.29 -11.55 -3.02
CA MET A 195 11.97 -10.94 -3.22
C MET A 195 11.39 -11.22 -4.60
N MET A 196 12.24 -11.22 -5.65
CA MET A 196 11.80 -11.57 -7.00
C MET A 196 11.29 -13.02 -7.09
N LYS A 197 11.94 -13.96 -6.39
CA LYS A 197 11.53 -15.38 -6.38
C LYS A 197 10.25 -15.62 -5.61
N GLN A 198 10.04 -14.91 -4.51
CA GLN A 198 8.84 -15.08 -3.67
C GLN A 198 7.57 -14.50 -4.29
N LYS A 199 7.71 -13.61 -5.28
CA LYS A 199 6.66 -12.71 -5.77
C LYS A 199 6.19 -11.75 -4.67
N ILE A 200 6.04 -10.50 -4.99
CA ILE A 200 5.55 -9.51 -4.05
C ILE A 200 4.03 -9.61 -3.97
N VAL A 201 3.53 -9.90 -2.78
CA VAL A 201 2.09 -9.95 -2.48
C VAL A 201 1.67 -8.68 -1.77
N MET A 202 0.51 -8.15 -2.11
CA MET A 202 -0.07 -6.96 -1.48
C MET A 202 -0.89 -7.35 -0.25
N PRO A 203 -1.12 -6.42 0.70
CA PRO A 203 -1.96 -6.69 1.88
C PRO A 203 -3.33 -7.27 1.56
N ALA A 204 -3.92 -6.88 0.43
CA ALA A 204 -5.20 -7.40 -0.04
C ALA A 204 -5.25 -8.93 -0.24
N HIS A 205 -4.10 -9.59 -0.43
CA HIS A 205 -4.02 -11.06 -0.51
C HIS A 205 -4.44 -11.76 0.78
N PHE A 206 -4.43 -11.06 1.90
CA PHE A 206 -4.81 -11.58 3.22
C PHE A 206 -6.26 -11.26 3.60
N LEU A 207 -7.03 -10.63 2.70
CA LEU A 207 -8.45 -10.35 2.93
C LEU A 207 -9.26 -11.65 3.07
N ARG A 208 -10.21 -11.64 4.02
CA ARG A 208 -11.18 -12.72 4.18
C ARG A 208 -12.55 -12.17 4.57
N GLU A 209 -13.60 -12.74 4.00
CA GLU A 209 -14.98 -12.38 4.30
C GLU A 209 -15.45 -12.99 5.62
N SER A 210 -16.23 -12.23 6.39
CA SER A 210 -17.06 -12.69 7.53
C SER A 210 -16.40 -13.76 8.40
N GLY A 211 -15.11 -13.62 8.68
CA GLY A 211 -14.35 -14.54 9.53
C GLY A 211 -13.95 -15.87 8.90
N GLN A 212 -14.26 -16.10 7.64
CA GLN A 212 -13.82 -17.29 6.91
C GLN A 212 -12.58 -16.99 6.09
N LYS A 213 -11.60 -17.91 6.10
CA LYS A 213 -10.47 -17.86 5.15
C LYS A 213 -10.99 -18.27 3.77
N ILE A 214 -11.61 -17.35 3.06
CA ILE A 214 -12.08 -17.56 1.70
C ILE A 214 -11.14 -16.78 0.79
N SER A 215 -10.47 -17.46 -0.11
CA SER A 215 -9.67 -16.86 -1.18
C SER A 215 -10.47 -15.92 -2.08
N SER A 216 -11.79 -16.03 -2.09
CA SER A 216 -12.70 -15.26 -2.94
C SER A 216 -12.67 -13.73 -2.69
N ALA A 217 -12.41 -13.26 -1.48
CA ALA A 217 -12.41 -11.82 -1.20
C ALA A 217 -11.30 -11.09 -1.97
N PHE A 218 -10.08 -11.64 -1.97
CA PHE A 218 -8.99 -11.11 -2.77
C PHE A 218 -9.25 -11.25 -4.28
N GLU A 219 -9.75 -12.40 -4.72
CA GLU A 219 -10.07 -12.63 -6.14
C GLU A 219 -11.10 -11.61 -6.65
N GLN A 220 -12.18 -11.38 -5.90
CA GLN A 220 -13.19 -10.39 -6.25
C GLN A 220 -12.65 -8.96 -6.28
N PHE A 221 -11.83 -8.59 -5.30
CA PHE A 221 -11.15 -7.30 -5.28
C PHE A 221 -10.23 -7.13 -6.48
N SER A 222 -9.35 -8.11 -6.74
CA SER A 222 -8.40 -8.09 -7.85
C SER A 222 -9.10 -8.06 -9.21
N ASP A 223 -10.13 -8.87 -9.39
CA ASP A 223 -10.92 -8.89 -10.63
C ASP A 223 -11.62 -7.56 -10.89
N SER A 224 -12.19 -6.96 -9.85
CA SER A 224 -12.82 -5.64 -9.96
C SER A 224 -11.79 -4.57 -10.31
N ALA A 225 -10.64 -4.55 -9.62
CA ALA A 225 -9.55 -3.60 -9.89
C ALA A 225 -9.05 -3.71 -11.35
N GLN A 226 -8.90 -4.94 -11.86
CA GLN A 226 -8.50 -5.18 -13.24
C GLN A 226 -9.59 -4.74 -14.25
N ARG A 227 -10.86 -5.08 -14.01
CA ARG A 227 -11.96 -4.72 -14.92
C ARG A 227 -12.10 -3.22 -15.10
N ILE A 228 -11.97 -2.46 -14.03
CA ILE A 228 -12.09 -1.00 -14.11
C ILE A 228 -10.75 -0.28 -14.34
N GLY A 229 -9.65 -1.03 -14.41
CA GLY A 229 -8.33 -0.51 -14.72
C GLY A 229 -7.69 0.31 -13.59
N VAL A 230 -8.06 0.04 -12.33
CA VAL A 230 -7.45 0.71 -11.16
C VAL A 230 -6.08 0.10 -10.86
N TYR A 231 -5.97 -1.22 -10.86
CA TYR A 231 -4.68 -1.93 -10.74
C TYR A 231 -4.73 -3.23 -11.54
N THR A 232 -3.68 -3.48 -12.34
CA THR A 232 -3.64 -4.61 -13.27
C THR A 232 -2.35 -5.40 -13.16
N ALA A 233 -2.34 -6.62 -13.70
CA ALA A 233 -1.12 -7.42 -13.82
C ALA A 233 -0.01 -6.70 -14.61
N THR A 234 -0.38 -5.85 -15.59
CA THR A 234 0.58 -5.02 -16.33
C THR A 234 1.26 -4.01 -15.40
N ASP A 235 0.51 -3.38 -14.49
CA ASP A 235 1.06 -2.43 -13.53
C ASP A 235 2.10 -3.08 -12.61
N TYR A 236 1.83 -4.32 -12.18
CA TYR A 236 2.80 -5.09 -11.39
C TYR A 236 4.15 -5.22 -12.12
N VAL A 237 4.11 -5.60 -13.40
CA VAL A 237 5.32 -5.76 -14.23
C VAL A 237 5.99 -4.40 -14.48
N GLU A 238 5.23 -3.34 -14.76
CA GLU A 238 5.78 -2.00 -14.96
C GLU A 238 6.44 -1.42 -13.72
N ILE A 239 5.86 -1.63 -12.53
CA ILE A 239 6.45 -1.22 -11.26
C ILE A 239 7.78 -1.94 -11.05
N MET A 240 7.81 -3.24 -11.28
CA MET A 240 9.01 -4.04 -11.15
C MET A 240 10.10 -3.56 -12.10
N GLN A 241 9.76 -3.31 -13.36
CA GLN A 241 10.71 -2.79 -14.35
C GLN A 241 11.26 -1.42 -13.94
N LYS A 242 10.40 -0.51 -13.44
CA LYS A 242 10.83 0.80 -12.95
C LYS A 242 11.85 0.70 -11.81
N LEU A 243 11.66 -0.27 -10.89
CA LEU A 243 12.60 -0.48 -9.79
C LEU A 243 13.93 -1.06 -10.29
N ILE A 244 13.89 -2.03 -11.21
CA ILE A 244 15.08 -2.60 -11.86
C ILE A 244 15.89 -1.50 -12.57
N ASP A 245 15.21 -0.65 -13.32
CA ASP A 245 15.83 0.46 -14.05
C ASP A 245 16.39 1.52 -13.11
N LYS A 246 15.64 1.89 -12.04
CA LYS A 246 16.05 2.87 -11.04
C LYS A 246 17.32 2.46 -10.31
N TRP A 247 17.40 1.19 -9.94
CA TRP A 247 18.55 0.64 -9.21
C TRP A 247 19.67 0.15 -10.13
N GLU A 248 19.51 0.29 -11.44
CA GLU A 248 20.50 -0.14 -12.45
C GLU A 248 21.02 -1.57 -12.20
N ILE A 249 20.09 -2.50 -11.90
CA ILE A 249 20.38 -3.85 -11.43
C ILE A 249 21.38 -4.60 -12.31
N ASP A 250 21.31 -4.39 -13.62
CA ASP A 250 22.20 -4.97 -14.63
C ASP A 250 23.63 -4.40 -14.62
N LYS A 251 23.84 -3.25 -13.95
CA LYS A 251 25.13 -2.56 -13.87
C LYS A 251 25.83 -2.70 -12.51
N ILE A 252 25.17 -3.33 -11.54
CA ILE A 252 25.75 -3.48 -10.19
C ILE A 252 26.96 -4.37 -10.23
N GLY A 253 28.12 -3.79 -9.90
CA GLY A 253 29.42 -4.48 -9.78
C GLY A 253 29.80 -4.78 -8.33
N GLY A 254 30.95 -5.45 -8.16
CA GLY A 254 31.48 -5.75 -6.81
C GLY A 254 30.86 -6.96 -6.14
N LEU A 255 30.02 -7.71 -6.87
CA LEU A 255 29.42 -8.95 -6.40
C LEU A 255 30.46 -10.06 -6.31
N THR A 256 30.30 -11.03 -5.40
CA THR A 256 31.14 -12.21 -5.37
C THR A 256 30.85 -13.12 -6.59
N ARG A 257 31.83 -13.93 -7.03
CA ARG A 257 31.66 -14.84 -8.16
C ARG A 257 30.48 -15.83 -8.02
N SER A 258 30.10 -16.17 -6.79
CA SER A 258 28.95 -17.03 -6.52
C SER A 258 27.64 -16.29 -6.77
N GLU A 259 27.59 -15.00 -6.49
CA GLU A 259 26.44 -14.12 -6.65
C GLU A 259 26.26 -13.72 -8.11
N GLU A 260 27.33 -13.36 -8.82
CA GLU A 260 27.28 -13.09 -10.27
C GLU A 260 26.68 -14.26 -11.06
N ARG A 261 27.03 -15.51 -10.70
CA ARG A 261 26.46 -16.70 -11.34
C ARG A 261 24.99 -16.93 -11.01
N ARG A 262 24.51 -16.52 -9.83
CA ARG A 262 23.09 -16.63 -9.43
C ARG A 262 22.27 -15.57 -10.12
N VAL A 263 22.68 -14.31 -10.07
CA VAL A 263 21.98 -13.18 -10.67
C VAL A 263 21.90 -13.28 -12.19
N GLY A 264 23.02 -13.58 -12.85
CA GLY A 264 23.07 -13.69 -14.32
C GLY A 264 22.26 -14.84 -14.91
N LYS A 265 21.90 -15.87 -14.12
CA LYS A 265 21.08 -16.99 -14.59
C LYS A 265 19.58 -16.86 -14.31
N GLU A 266 19.18 -16.08 -13.34
CA GLU A 266 17.82 -16.10 -12.79
C GLU A 266 17.06 -14.78 -12.91
N CYS A 267 17.74 -13.63 -12.97
CA CYS A 267 17.09 -12.32 -13.15
C CYS A 267 16.83 -11.93 -14.61
N LEU A 268 17.48 -12.63 -15.56
CA LEU A 268 17.35 -12.38 -17.01
C LEU A 268 16.49 -13.44 -17.73
N ARG A 269 15.81 -14.31 -17.01
CA ARG A 269 14.82 -15.28 -17.49
C ARG A 269 13.42 -14.93 -17.04
#